data_a629b09f1870105bdbc916e7ff209ddb
#
_entry.id   a629b09f1870105bdbc916e7ff209ddb
#
_cell.length_a   1.000
_cell.length_b   1.000
_cell.length_c   1.000
_cell.angle_alpha   90.00
_cell.angle_beta   90.00
_cell.angle_gamma   90.00
#
_symmetry.space_group_name_H-M   'P 1'
#
loop_
_entity.id
_entity.type
_entity.pdbx_description
1 polymer ?
#
loop_
_entity_poly.entity_id
_entity_poly.type
_entity_poly.pdbx_seq_one_letter_code
_entity_poly.pdbx_strand_id
1 'polypeptide(L)'
;MKEDYRAALKKTLCTWLGTTRLSLELTQDRMAEILLIDVRSYADIDRGISMCSTLTFVLFLVYLCPEPVTLLKEIRARFDIIRNGME
;
A
#
# COMPACT_ATOMS: atom_id res chain seq x y z
N MET A 1 9.25 -5.06 -16.99
CA MET A 1 7.79 -5.19 -17.14
C MET A 1 7.11 -5.53 -15.83
N LYS A 2 7.33 -6.73 -15.30
CA LYS A 2 6.75 -7.11 -14.00
C LYS A 2 7.23 -6.18 -12.89
N GLU A 3 8.46 -5.77 -12.94
CA GLU A 3 9.06 -4.85 -11.97
C GLU A 3 8.41 -3.47 -12.00
N ASP A 4 7.95 -3.03 -13.17
CA ASP A 4 7.26 -1.74 -13.29
C ASP A 4 5.93 -1.74 -12.55
N TYR A 5 5.16 -2.83 -12.69
CA TYR A 5 3.90 -2.98 -11.95
C TYR A 5 4.15 -3.06 -10.44
N ARG A 6 5.17 -3.83 -10.05
CA ARG A 6 5.51 -3.97 -8.64
C ARG A 6 5.95 -2.64 -8.03
N ALA A 7 6.79 -1.89 -8.74
CA ALA A 7 7.26 -0.60 -8.26
C ALA A 7 6.11 0.40 -8.12
N ALA A 8 5.20 0.44 -9.10
CA ALA A 8 4.04 1.31 -9.07
C ALA A 8 3.13 0.96 -7.89
N LEU A 9 2.87 -0.33 -7.70
CA LEU A 9 2.04 -0.81 -6.60
C LEU A 9 2.66 -0.48 -5.25
N LYS A 10 3.95 -0.75 -5.09
CA LYS A 10 4.67 -0.48 -3.84
C LYS A 10 4.61 1.00 -3.48
N LYS A 11 4.84 1.88 -4.44
CA LYS A 11 4.77 3.32 -4.22
C LYS A 11 3.37 3.78 -3.82
N THR A 12 2.36 3.28 -4.52
CA THR A 12 0.97 3.63 -4.24
C THR A 12 0.56 3.18 -2.85
N LEU A 13 0.89 1.94 -2.49
CA LEU A 13 0.54 1.40 -1.17
C LEU A 13 1.29 2.10 -0.05
N CYS A 14 2.56 2.41 -0.26
CA CYS A 14 3.35 3.17 0.69
C CYS A 14 2.66 4.51 1.02
N THR A 15 2.24 5.22 -0.02
CA THR A 15 1.56 6.51 0.14
C THR A 15 0.23 6.37 0.88
N TRP A 16 -0.60 5.41 0.46
CA TRP A 16 -1.92 5.22 1.06
C TRP A 16 -1.83 4.76 2.52
N LEU A 17 -0.93 3.81 2.81
CA LEU A 17 -0.74 3.32 4.17
C LEU A 17 -0.25 4.44 5.09
N GLY A 18 0.75 5.20 4.65
CA GLY A 18 1.31 6.29 5.45
C GLY A 18 0.31 7.42 5.66
N THR A 19 -0.39 7.83 4.61
CA THR A 19 -1.40 8.87 4.69
C THR A 19 -2.54 8.47 5.62
N THR A 20 -3.00 7.23 5.51
CA THR A 20 -4.08 6.70 6.36
C THR A 20 -3.62 6.67 7.82
N ARG A 21 -2.40 6.17 8.06
CA ARG A 21 -1.85 6.12 9.42
C ARG A 21 -1.83 7.50 10.07
N LEU A 22 -1.31 8.49 9.35
CA LEU A 22 -1.21 9.85 9.87
C LEU A 22 -2.59 10.47 10.07
N SER A 23 -3.51 10.21 9.15
CA SER A 23 -4.88 10.71 9.25
C SER A 23 -5.60 10.16 10.47
N LEU A 24 -5.34 8.90 10.83
CA LEU A 24 -5.94 8.26 12.00
C LEU A 24 -5.12 8.48 13.28
N GLU A 25 -4.03 9.23 13.18
CA GLU A 25 -3.13 9.51 14.31
C GLU A 25 -2.60 8.23 14.96
N LEU A 26 -2.30 7.21 14.14
CA LEU A 26 -1.76 5.95 14.61
C LEU A 26 -0.23 5.97 14.60
N THR A 27 0.37 5.33 15.59
CA THR A 27 1.81 5.08 15.57
C THR A 27 2.12 3.94 14.61
N GLN A 28 3.40 3.81 14.24
CA GLN A 28 3.83 2.66 13.43
C GLN A 28 3.57 1.35 14.18
N ASP A 29 3.79 1.33 15.49
CA ASP A 29 3.53 0.15 16.33
C ASP A 29 2.07 -0.28 16.24
N ARG A 30 1.15 0.68 16.38
CA ARG A 30 -0.27 0.38 16.36
C ARG A 30 -0.72 -0.09 14.97
N MET A 31 -0.20 0.56 13.94
CA MET A 31 -0.50 0.18 12.55
C MET A 31 -0.04 -1.26 12.28
N ALA A 32 1.18 -1.58 12.71
CA ALA A 32 1.74 -2.93 12.55
C ALA A 32 0.88 -3.97 13.28
N GLU A 33 0.41 -3.62 14.49
CA GLU A 33 -0.45 -4.50 15.28
C GLU A 33 -1.76 -4.81 14.54
N ILE A 34 -2.40 -3.79 13.97
CA ILE A 34 -3.66 -3.97 13.24
C ILE A 34 -3.43 -4.82 11.98
N LEU A 35 -2.30 -4.64 11.31
CA LEU A 35 -1.97 -5.35 10.09
C LEU A 35 -1.32 -6.72 10.33
N LEU A 36 -1.15 -7.11 11.60
CA LEU A 36 -0.61 -8.40 12.02
C LEU A 36 0.81 -8.64 11.52
N ILE A 37 1.62 -7.60 11.51
CA ILE A 37 3.05 -7.69 11.16
C ILE A 37 3.88 -7.01 12.26
N ASP A 38 5.18 -7.28 12.29
CA ASP A 38 6.03 -6.61 13.26
C ASP A 38 6.29 -5.16 12.82
N VAL A 39 6.69 -4.32 13.78
CA VAL A 39 6.86 -2.89 13.52
C VAL A 39 7.98 -2.61 12.52
N ARG A 40 8.99 -3.45 12.49
CA ARG A 40 10.10 -3.28 11.54
C ARG A 40 9.64 -3.54 10.11
N SER A 41 8.84 -4.59 9.92
CA SER A 41 8.25 -4.89 8.62
C SER A 41 7.35 -3.75 8.16
N TYR A 42 6.55 -3.20 9.07
CA TYR A 42 5.70 -2.05 8.73
C TYR A 42 6.55 -0.84 8.36
N ALA A 43 7.61 -0.55 9.11
CA ALA A 43 8.48 0.58 8.82
C ALA A 43 9.10 0.49 7.42
N ASP A 44 9.47 -0.72 6.98
CA ASP A 44 10.01 -0.93 5.65
C ASP A 44 8.95 -0.68 4.56
N ILE A 45 7.71 -1.07 4.81
CA ILE A 45 6.59 -0.77 3.90
C ILE A 45 6.34 0.74 3.85
N ASP A 46 6.34 1.38 5.02
CA ASP A 46 6.09 2.83 5.14
C ASP A 46 7.14 3.67 4.41
N ARG A 47 8.38 3.17 4.34
CA ARG A 47 9.46 3.82 3.60
C ARG A 47 9.49 3.45 2.11
N GLY A 48 8.62 2.56 1.67
CA GLY A 48 8.61 2.11 0.28
C GLY A 48 9.69 1.12 -0.06
N ILE A 49 10.34 0.52 0.95
CA ILE A 49 11.41 -0.46 0.75
C ILE A 49 10.82 -1.83 0.42
N SER A 50 9.76 -2.23 1.13
CA SER A 50 9.15 -3.54 1.00
C SER A 50 7.72 -3.46 0.50
N MET A 51 7.30 -4.50 -0.22
CA MET A 51 5.91 -4.70 -0.59
C MET A 51 5.19 -5.40 0.55
N CYS A 52 3.97 -5.02 0.85
CA CYS A 52 3.17 -5.74 1.83
C CYS A 52 2.68 -7.06 1.24
N SER A 53 2.40 -8.03 2.11
CA SER A 53 1.81 -9.31 1.69
C SER A 53 0.35 -9.11 1.28
N THR A 54 -0.21 -10.10 0.60
CA THR A 54 -1.62 -10.09 0.23
C THR A 54 -2.50 -9.98 1.47
N LEU A 55 -2.19 -10.71 2.54
CA LEU A 55 -2.96 -10.63 3.77
C LEU A 55 -2.94 -9.23 4.36
N THR A 56 -1.76 -8.62 4.45
CA THR A 56 -1.62 -7.28 4.98
C THR A 56 -2.42 -6.28 4.15
N PHE A 57 -2.36 -6.40 2.83
CA PHE A 57 -3.13 -5.54 1.94
C PHE A 57 -4.63 -5.67 2.16
N VAL A 58 -5.13 -6.90 2.28
CA VAL A 58 -6.56 -7.15 2.52
C VAL A 58 -6.98 -6.62 3.88
N LEU A 59 -6.16 -6.82 4.92
CA LEU A 59 -6.45 -6.25 6.24
C LEU A 59 -6.54 -4.73 6.19
N PHE A 60 -5.64 -4.10 5.43
CA PHE A 60 -5.70 -2.66 5.24
C PHE A 60 -7.01 -2.25 4.56
N LEU A 61 -7.39 -2.90 3.48
CA LEU A 61 -8.62 -2.58 2.74
C LEU A 61 -9.85 -2.72 3.61
N VAL A 62 -9.89 -3.78 4.43
CA VAL A 62 -11.09 -4.12 5.23
C VAL A 62 -11.23 -3.22 6.45
N TYR A 63 -10.14 -2.93 7.15
CA TYR A 63 -10.23 -2.29 8.46
C TYR A 63 -9.77 -0.84 8.51
N LEU A 64 -8.94 -0.41 7.58
CA LEU A 64 -8.30 0.91 7.68
C LEU A 64 -8.56 1.82 6.50
N CYS A 65 -8.60 1.28 5.30
CA CYS A 65 -8.66 2.10 4.09
C CYS A 65 -9.96 2.89 4.02
N PRO A 66 -9.90 4.23 3.96
CA PRO A 66 -11.13 5.05 3.94
C PRO A 66 -11.90 4.93 2.63
N GLU A 67 -11.19 4.68 1.51
CA GLU A 67 -11.81 4.61 0.20
C GLU A 67 -11.18 3.51 -0.65
N PRO A 68 -11.53 2.23 -0.38
CA PRO A 68 -10.92 1.10 -1.10
C PRO A 68 -11.12 1.17 -2.61
N VAL A 69 -12.29 1.61 -3.06
CA VAL A 69 -12.58 1.72 -4.49
C VAL A 69 -11.68 2.76 -5.15
N THR A 70 -11.47 3.89 -4.49
CA THR A 70 -10.57 4.94 -4.99
C THR A 70 -9.13 4.42 -5.10
N LEU A 71 -8.67 3.68 -4.09
CA LEU A 71 -7.34 3.09 -4.12
C LEU A 71 -7.19 2.14 -5.31
N LEU A 72 -8.17 1.26 -5.52
CA LEU A 72 -8.12 0.31 -6.62
C LEU A 72 -8.16 1.02 -7.99
N LYS A 73 -8.92 2.09 -8.10
CA LYS A 73 -8.95 2.90 -9.33
C LYS A 73 -7.60 3.58 -9.59
N GLU A 74 -6.95 4.05 -8.55
CA GLU A 74 -5.62 4.66 -8.70
C GLU A 74 -4.59 3.61 -9.15
N ILE A 75 -4.63 2.43 -8.55
CA ILE A 75 -3.74 1.33 -8.95
C ILE A 75 -3.98 1.00 -10.42
N ARG A 76 -5.25 0.87 -10.82
CA ARG A 76 -5.58 0.57 -12.21
C ARG A 76 -5.07 1.64 -13.16
N ALA A 77 -5.24 2.91 -12.81
CA ALA A 77 -4.78 4.01 -13.66
C ALA A 77 -3.26 3.93 -13.88
N ARG A 78 -2.51 3.64 -12.82
CA ARG A 78 -1.05 3.53 -12.92
C ARG A 78 -0.65 2.32 -13.74
N PHE A 79 -1.35 1.20 -13.56
CA PHE A 79 -1.10 -0.02 -14.33
C PHE A 79 -1.42 0.18 -15.82
N ASP A 80 -2.49 0.92 -16.13
CA ASP A 80 -2.88 1.20 -17.50
C ASP A 80 -1.82 2.04 -18.23
N ILE A 81 -1.18 2.98 -17.52
CA ILE A 81 -0.09 3.76 -18.09
C ILE A 81 1.08 2.85 -18.47
N ILE A 82 1.44 1.91 -17.61
CA ILE A 82 2.52 0.95 -17.88
C ILE A 82 2.13 0.07 -19.06
N ARG A 83 0.91 -0.45 -19.05
CA ARG A 83 0.41 -1.34 -20.10
C ARG A 83 0.38 -0.67 -21.45
N ASN A 84 -0.09 0.57 -21.51
CA ASN A 84 -0.15 1.33 -22.75
C ASN A 84 1.24 1.70 -23.27
N GLY A 85 2.18 1.94 -22.38
CA GLY A 85 3.55 2.24 -22.74
C GLY A 85 4.31 1.05 -23.31
N MET A 86 3.74 -0.16 -23.20
CA MET A 86 4.36 -1.39 -23.70
C MET A 86 3.92 -1.72 -25.12
N GLU A 87 2.97 -1.00 -25.64
CA GLU A 87 2.50 -1.15 -27.01
C GLU A 87 3.32 -0.27 -27.96
#